data_d2cd7d144bb53d7c1859e1fd7a354ed9
#
_entry.id   d2cd7d144bb53d7c1859e1fd7a354ed9
#
_cell.length_a   1.000
_cell.length_b   1.000
_cell.length_c   1.000
_cell.angle_alpha   90.00
_cell.angle_beta   90.00
_cell.angle_gamma   90.00
#
_symmetry.space_group_name_H-M   'P 1'
#
loop_
_entity.id
_entity.type
_entity.pdbx_description
1 polymer ?
#
loop_
_entity_poly.entity_id
_entity_poly.type
_entity_poly.pdbx_seq_one_letter_code
_entity_poly.pdbx_strand_id
1 'polypeptide(L)'
;MLENVEVPEGMNKEVLEHLMYPHNYGKLENPSAVGVAVDNVTGEYVIMYLELNKEQITDVRFATNGCQDTVVVGSMFTDMILTQKTSYAQKAVEKIYEKLGSSMSEKQRVCADMVFTAFMAALKNYENLQNGKTEEAHILNMKESCETKEQENE
;
A
#
# COMPACT_ATOMS: atom_id res chain seq x y z
N MET A 1 -7.10 13.38 18.97
CA MET A 1 -7.53 12.00 19.02
C MET A 1 -6.70 11.10 19.91
N LEU A 2 -5.39 11.23 19.89
CA LEU A 2 -4.49 10.45 20.75
C LEU A 2 -3.83 11.28 21.83
N GLU A 3 -4.46 12.36 22.25
CA GLU A 3 -3.88 13.31 23.23
C GLU A 3 -3.63 12.68 24.61
N ASN A 4 -4.52 11.77 24.99
CA ASN A 4 -4.46 11.12 26.30
C ASN A 4 -4.00 9.66 26.21
N VAL A 5 -3.51 9.23 25.05
CA VAL A 5 -3.03 7.87 24.89
C VAL A 5 -1.54 7.82 25.15
N GLU A 6 -1.15 6.92 26.04
CA GLU A 6 0.25 6.69 26.30
C GLU A 6 0.84 5.85 25.17
N VAL A 7 1.88 6.37 24.51
CA VAL A 7 2.51 5.69 23.39
C VAL A 7 3.53 4.68 23.92
N PRO A 8 3.40 3.40 23.53
CA PRO A 8 4.38 2.39 23.97
C PRO A 8 5.80 2.76 23.57
N GLU A 9 6.74 2.34 24.38
CA GLU A 9 8.16 2.58 24.10
C GLU A 9 8.55 2.00 22.75
N GLY A 10 9.25 2.80 21.94
CA GLY A 10 9.70 2.41 20.61
C GLY A 10 8.67 2.60 19.51
N MET A 11 7.46 3.03 19.86
CA MET A 11 6.40 3.29 18.87
C MET A 11 6.21 4.78 18.69
N ASN A 12 6.19 5.21 17.45
CA ASN A 12 5.94 6.60 17.11
C ASN A 12 4.42 6.86 17.12
N LYS A 13 4.04 8.04 17.58
CA LYS A 13 2.64 8.44 17.70
C LYS A 13 1.89 8.41 16.37
N GLU A 14 2.55 8.81 15.27
CA GLU A 14 1.98 8.78 13.93
C GLU A 14 1.62 7.35 13.52
N VAL A 15 2.53 6.39 13.77
CA VAL A 15 2.29 4.98 13.45
C VAL A 15 1.13 4.45 14.28
N LEU A 16 1.07 4.79 15.56
CA LEU A 16 -0.02 4.38 16.43
C LEU A 16 -1.38 4.91 15.92
N GLU A 17 -1.41 6.15 15.47
CA GLU A 17 -2.64 6.73 14.91
C GLU A 17 -3.13 5.96 13.69
N HIS A 18 -2.23 5.63 12.76
CA HIS A 18 -2.58 4.84 11.59
C HIS A 18 -3.05 3.42 11.95
N LEU A 19 -2.52 2.86 13.02
CA LEU A 19 -2.93 1.54 13.50
C LEU A 19 -4.34 1.58 14.08
N MET A 20 -4.65 2.58 14.89
CA MET A 20 -5.94 2.68 15.58
C MET A 20 -7.03 3.26 14.68
N TYR A 21 -6.68 4.16 13.79
CA TYR A 21 -7.61 4.86 12.90
C TYR A 21 -7.06 4.88 11.47
N PRO A 22 -7.11 3.73 10.77
CA PRO A 22 -6.56 3.67 9.40
C PRO A 22 -7.23 4.68 8.47
N HIS A 23 -6.42 5.37 7.69
CA HIS A 23 -6.87 6.35 6.71
C HIS A 23 -7.10 5.68 5.35
N ASN A 24 -8.09 6.15 4.63
CA ASN A 24 -8.33 5.74 3.24
C ASN A 24 -8.62 4.24 3.06
N TYR A 25 -9.10 3.58 4.10
CA TYR A 25 -9.45 2.16 4.03
C TYR A 25 -10.85 1.99 3.43
N GLY A 26 -10.97 1.11 2.46
CA GLY A 26 -12.25 0.79 1.83
C GLY A 26 -12.14 0.75 0.32
N LYS A 27 -13.25 0.97 -0.38
CA LYS A 27 -13.28 1.01 -1.85
C LYS A 27 -13.74 2.37 -2.36
N LEU A 28 -13.45 2.63 -3.64
CA LEU A 28 -14.06 3.72 -4.39
C LEU A 28 -15.17 3.12 -5.24
N GLU A 29 -16.29 3.82 -5.38
CA GLU A 29 -17.41 3.37 -6.20
C GLU A 29 -17.07 3.38 -7.69
N ASN A 30 -16.38 4.42 -8.14
CA ASN A 30 -16.05 4.59 -9.56
C ASN A 30 -14.56 4.88 -9.73
N PRO A 31 -13.70 3.91 -9.42
CA PRO A 31 -12.26 4.15 -9.55
C PRO A 31 -11.85 4.26 -11.02
N SER A 32 -10.83 5.08 -11.28
CA SER A 32 -10.18 5.14 -12.59
C SER A 32 -9.32 3.91 -12.84
N ALA A 33 -8.83 3.31 -11.76
CA ALA A 33 -7.93 2.15 -11.84
C ALA A 33 -7.99 1.35 -10.56
N VAL A 34 -7.80 0.04 -10.69
CA VAL A 34 -7.74 -0.89 -9.56
C VAL A 34 -6.56 -1.82 -9.76
N GLY A 35 -5.71 -1.92 -8.75
CA GLY A 35 -4.59 -2.84 -8.75
C GLY A 35 -4.63 -3.77 -7.56
N VAL A 36 -4.12 -4.97 -7.74
CA VAL A 36 -4.07 -5.96 -6.67
C VAL A 36 -2.67 -6.55 -6.62
N ALA A 37 -2.08 -6.56 -5.44
CA ALA A 37 -0.87 -7.33 -5.17
C ALA A 37 -1.28 -8.56 -4.37
N VAL A 38 -0.81 -9.71 -4.79
CA VAL A 38 -1.16 -11.00 -4.15
C VAL A 38 0.12 -11.72 -3.78
N ASP A 39 0.15 -12.26 -2.57
CA ASP A 39 1.17 -13.20 -2.15
C ASP A 39 0.58 -14.60 -2.24
N ASN A 40 0.97 -15.37 -3.25
CA ASN A 40 0.43 -16.70 -3.50
C ASN A 40 0.80 -17.74 -2.43
N VAL A 41 1.82 -17.46 -1.62
CA VAL A 41 2.25 -18.37 -0.56
C VAL A 41 1.35 -18.20 0.67
N THR A 42 1.10 -16.97 1.09
CA THR A 42 0.32 -16.68 2.29
C THR A 42 -1.16 -16.47 2.02
N GLY A 43 -1.53 -16.14 0.78
CA GLY A 43 -2.89 -15.74 0.42
C GLY A 43 -3.21 -14.30 0.76
N GLU A 44 -2.25 -13.54 1.26
CA GLU A 44 -2.47 -12.13 1.56
C GLU A 44 -2.55 -11.31 0.28
N TYR A 45 -3.35 -10.24 0.33
CA TYR A 45 -3.47 -9.33 -0.80
C TYR A 45 -3.64 -7.89 -0.32
N VAL A 46 -3.33 -6.96 -1.22
CA VAL A 46 -3.65 -5.55 -1.08
C VAL A 46 -4.36 -5.12 -2.35
N ILE A 47 -5.49 -4.45 -2.21
CA ILE A 47 -6.21 -3.86 -3.34
C ILE A 47 -6.05 -2.35 -3.23
N MET A 48 -5.66 -1.71 -4.35
CA MET A 48 -5.50 -0.27 -4.42
C MET A 48 -6.49 0.29 -5.44
N TYR A 49 -7.32 1.23 -4.99
CA TYR A 49 -8.30 1.93 -5.84
C TYR A 49 -7.83 3.35 -6.04
N LEU A 50 -7.70 3.78 -7.29
CA LEU A 50 -7.26 5.14 -7.62
C LEU A 50 -8.34 5.87 -8.42
N GLU A 51 -8.51 7.15 -8.09
CA GLU A 51 -9.21 8.09 -8.97
C GLU A 51 -8.13 9.02 -9.50
N LEU A 52 -8.04 9.08 -10.83
CA LEU A 52 -6.97 9.83 -11.50
C LEU A 52 -7.54 10.89 -12.42
N ASN A 53 -6.94 12.07 -12.41
CA ASN A 53 -7.12 13.09 -13.42
C ASN A 53 -5.77 13.24 -14.10
N LYS A 54 -5.60 12.54 -15.23
CA LYS A 54 -4.30 12.39 -15.89
C LYS A 54 -3.30 11.75 -14.92
N GLU A 55 -2.25 12.43 -14.53
CA GLU A 55 -1.26 11.91 -13.59
C GLU A 55 -1.55 12.29 -12.14
N GLN A 56 -2.58 13.12 -11.91
CA GLN A 56 -2.93 13.59 -10.58
C GLN A 56 -3.82 12.57 -9.87
N ILE A 57 -3.46 12.18 -8.67
CA ILE A 57 -4.27 11.30 -7.83
C ILE A 57 -5.27 12.18 -7.08
N THR A 58 -6.55 12.06 -7.42
CA THR A 58 -7.60 12.87 -6.81
C THR A 58 -8.28 12.16 -5.66
N ASP A 59 -8.25 10.84 -5.64
CA ASP A 59 -8.70 10.05 -4.50
C ASP A 59 -8.01 8.70 -4.52
N VAL A 60 -7.89 8.07 -3.38
CA VAL A 60 -7.26 6.76 -3.23
C VAL A 60 -7.87 6.03 -2.02
N ARG A 61 -8.06 4.73 -2.18
CA ARG A 61 -8.50 3.84 -1.11
C ARG A 61 -7.72 2.53 -1.22
N PHE A 62 -7.64 1.81 -0.14
CA PHE A 62 -7.05 0.47 -0.16
C PHE A 62 -7.81 -0.47 0.75
N ALA A 63 -7.68 -1.75 0.45
CA ALA A 63 -8.22 -2.81 1.30
C ALA A 63 -7.21 -3.96 1.34
N THR A 64 -7.18 -4.71 2.41
CA THR A 64 -6.25 -5.83 2.56
C THR A 64 -6.82 -6.85 3.52
N ASN A 65 -6.42 -8.11 3.35
CA ASN A 65 -6.65 -9.17 4.34
C ASN A 65 -5.38 -9.44 5.15
N GLY A 66 -4.35 -8.60 4.96
CA GLY A 66 -3.09 -8.76 5.67
C GLY A 66 -3.15 -8.30 7.13
N CYS A 67 -2.00 -8.40 7.78
CA CYS A 67 -1.90 -8.08 9.20
C CYS A 67 -1.91 -6.56 9.45
N GLN A 68 -1.78 -6.20 10.73
CA GLN A 68 -1.77 -4.80 11.16
C GLN A 68 -0.67 -3.98 10.48
N ASP A 69 0.51 -4.58 10.24
CA ASP A 69 1.60 -3.89 9.56
C ASP A 69 1.20 -3.44 8.15
N THR A 70 0.47 -4.29 7.43
CA THR A 70 -0.01 -3.95 6.08
C THR A 70 -1.02 -2.81 6.13
N VAL A 71 -1.92 -2.83 7.11
CA VAL A 71 -2.92 -1.78 7.29
C VAL A 71 -2.23 -0.44 7.61
N VAL A 72 -1.26 -0.44 8.51
CA VAL A 72 -0.51 0.77 8.87
C VAL A 72 0.22 1.34 7.66
N VAL A 73 0.95 0.50 6.94
CA VAL A 73 1.69 0.94 5.76
C VAL A 73 0.74 1.46 4.68
N GLY A 74 -0.36 0.75 4.43
CA GLY A 74 -1.37 1.18 3.45
C GLY A 74 -1.97 2.53 3.81
N SER A 75 -2.29 2.73 5.09
CA SER A 75 -2.81 3.99 5.60
C SER A 75 -1.81 5.13 5.39
N MET A 76 -0.55 4.92 5.76
CA MET A 76 0.50 5.92 5.59
C MET A 76 0.76 6.24 4.12
N PHE A 77 0.88 5.21 3.30
CA PHE A 77 1.17 5.36 1.88
C PHE A 77 0.06 6.13 1.16
N THR A 78 -1.19 5.73 1.36
CA THR A 78 -2.33 6.39 0.69
C THR A 78 -2.46 7.84 1.13
N ASP A 79 -2.21 8.11 2.40
CA ASP A 79 -2.24 9.48 2.92
C ASP A 79 -1.18 10.36 2.25
N MET A 80 0.01 9.81 2.02
CA MET A 80 1.10 10.54 1.39
C MET A 80 0.87 10.83 -0.09
N ILE A 81 0.24 9.90 -0.83
CA ILE A 81 0.06 10.04 -2.27
C ILE A 81 -1.22 10.80 -2.64
N LEU A 82 -2.16 10.92 -1.72
CA LEU A 82 -3.41 11.64 -1.98
C LEU A 82 -3.09 13.08 -2.38
N THR A 83 -3.65 13.52 -3.49
CA THR A 83 -3.45 14.83 -4.13
C THR A 83 -2.09 15.00 -4.83
N GLN A 84 -1.25 13.97 -4.80
CA GLN A 84 0.06 14.02 -5.47
C GLN A 84 -0.04 13.43 -6.89
N LYS A 85 1.02 13.62 -7.67
CA LYS A 85 1.15 12.96 -8.96
C LYS A 85 1.56 11.50 -8.74
N THR A 86 1.23 10.65 -9.71
CA THR A 86 1.58 9.22 -9.62
C THR A 86 3.08 8.99 -9.44
N SER A 87 3.91 9.86 -10.00
CA SER A 87 5.38 9.77 -9.86
C SER A 87 5.88 9.95 -8.43
N TYR A 88 5.05 10.51 -7.54
CA TYR A 88 5.44 10.72 -6.14
C TYR A 88 5.48 9.43 -5.32
N ALA A 89 4.85 8.36 -5.81
CA ALA A 89 4.70 7.12 -5.03
C ALA A 89 6.04 6.49 -4.60
N GLN A 90 7.05 6.55 -5.46
CA GLN A 90 8.38 6.05 -5.13
C GLN A 90 8.96 6.79 -3.91
N LYS A 91 8.81 8.09 -3.89
CA LYS A 91 9.29 8.93 -2.79
C LYS A 91 8.50 8.67 -1.51
N ALA A 92 7.18 8.41 -1.64
CA ALA A 92 6.34 8.08 -0.50
C ALA A 92 6.82 6.80 0.19
N VAL A 93 7.16 5.77 -0.59
CA VAL A 93 7.70 4.51 -0.05
C VAL A 93 9.02 4.76 0.70
N GLU A 94 9.90 5.56 0.13
CA GLU A 94 11.17 5.92 0.77
C GLU A 94 10.94 6.62 2.12
N LYS A 95 9.97 7.52 2.17
CA LYS A 95 9.61 8.20 3.42
C LYS A 95 9.03 7.26 4.46
N ILE A 96 8.30 6.25 4.05
CA ILE A 96 7.78 5.24 4.98
C ILE A 96 8.94 4.47 5.59
N TYR A 97 9.92 4.07 4.79
CA TYR A 97 11.12 3.40 5.31
C TYR A 97 11.84 4.27 6.33
N GLU A 98 11.95 5.57 6.07
CA GLU A 98 12.56 6.50 7.02
C GLU A 98 11.76 6.61 8.32
N LYS A 99 10.43 6.70 8.23
CA LYS A 99 9.56 6.86 9.41
C LYS A 99 9.53 5.61 10.28
N LEU A 100 9.58 4.43 9.68
CA LEU A 100 9.64 3.18 10.43
C LEU A 100 11.05 2.90 10.95
N GLY A 101 12.04 3.52 10.31
CA GLY A 101 13.40 3.57 10.80
C GLY A 101 14.15 2.25 10.84
N SER A 102 15.22 2.22 11.62
CA SER A 102 16.07 1.04 11.76
C SER A 102 15.38 -0.10 12.50
N SER A 103 14.25 0.16 13.15
CA SER A 103 13.45 -0.86 13.81
C SER A 103 12.51 -1.60 12.84
N MET A 104 12.50 -1.21 11.57
CA MET A 104 11.66 -1.87 10.58
C MET A 104 12.07 -3.33 10.42
N SER A 105 11.12 -4.24 10.64
CA SER A 105 11.34 -5.66 10.47
C SER A 105 11.29 -6.03 8.97
N GLU A 106 11.80 -7.21 8.64
CA GLU A 106 11.70 -7.74 7.28
C GLU A 106 10.24 -7.87 6.85
N LYS A 107 9.38 -8.27 7.76
CA LYS A 107 7.95 -8.38 7.50
C LYS A 107 7.34 -7.02 7.13
N GLN A 108 7.72 -5.96 7.83
CA GLN A 108 7.24 -4.62 7.52
C GLN A 108 7.71 -4.14 6.15
N ARG A 109 8.92 -4.52 5.74
CA ARG A 109 9.44 -4.23 4.41
C ARG A 109 8.62 -4.92 3.33
N VAL A 110 8.30 -6.19 3.55
CA VAL A 110 7.46 -6.97 2.62
C VAL A 110 6.06 -6.34 2.52
N CYS A 111 5.49 -5.88 3.65
CA CYS A 111 4.20 -5.19 3.65
C CYS A 111 4.25 -3.91 2.84
N ALA A 112 5.32 -3.12 3.00
CA ALA A 112 5.51 -1.89 2.23
C ALA A 112 5.65 -2.18 0.74
N ASP A 113 6.41 -3.22 0.38
CA ASP A 113 6.56 -3.64 -1.00
C ASP A 113 5.24 -4.11 -1.60
N MET A 114 4.41 -4.80 -0.81
CA MET A 114 3.11 -5.26 -1.26
C MET A 114 2.17 -4.08 -1.54
N VAL A 115 2.15 -3.08 -0.67
CA VAL A 115 1.34 -1.88 -0.87
C VAL A 115 1.79 -1.14 -2.13
N PHE A 116 3.10 -0.97 -2.31
CA PHE A 116 3.64 -0.32 -3.50
C PHE A 116 3.34 -1.13 -4.77
N THR A 117 3.45 -2.45 -4.70
CA THR A 117 3.13 -3.34 -5.84
C THR A 117 1.66 -3.19 -6.25
N ALA A 118 0.74 -3.10 -5.28
CA ALA A 118 -0.68 -2.87 -5.56
C ALA A 118 -0.89 -1.53 -6.29
N PHE A 119 -0.15 -0.50 -5.88
CA PHE A 119 -0.19 0.79 -6.56
C PHE A 119 0.31 0.68 -7.99
N MET A 120 1.43 0.01 -8.22
CA MET A 120 1.98 -0.21 -9.56
C MET A 120 1.02 -1.01 -10.43
N ALA A 121 0.34 -2.00 -9.84
CA ALA A 121 -0.70 -2.76 -10.54
C ALA A 121 -1.85 -1.85 -10.98
N ALA A 122 -2.25 -0.91 -10.12
CA ALA A 122 -3.30 0.05 -10.45
C ALA A 122 -2.89 0.94 -11.62
N LEU A 123 -1.64 1.40 -11.66
CA LEU A 123 -1.13 2.18 -12.79
C LEU A 123 -1.14 1.36 -14.08
N LYS A 124 -0.81 0.09 -14.00
CA LYS A 124 -0.86 -0.81 -15.16
C LYS A 124 -2.30 -1.02 -15.64
N ASN A 125 -3.24 -1.15 -14.71
CA ASN A 125 -4.67 -1.23 -15.03
C ASN A 125 -5.10 0.03 -15.79
N TYR A 126 -4.71 1.20 -15.30
CA TYR A 126 -5.04 2.46 -15.94
C TYR A 126 -4.49 2.51 -17.39
N GLU A 127 -3.22 2.15 -17.55
CA GLU A 127 -2.59 2.08 -18.87
C GLU A 127 -3.35 1.14 -19.79
N ASN A 128 -3.70 -0.06 -19.32
CA ASN A 128 -4.45 -1.04 -20.09
C ASN A 128 -5.81 -0.51 -20.54
N LEU A 129 -6.52 0.17 -19.63
CA LEU A 129 -7.84 0.76 -19.97
C LEU A 129 -7.69 1.89 -20.99
N GLN A 130 -6.64 2.71 -20.88
CA GLN A 130 -6.36 3.78 -21.85
C GLN A 130 -6.05 3.21 -23.24
N ASN A 131 -5.46 2.02 -23.29
CA ASN A 131 -5.15 1.34 -24.53
C ASN A 131 -6.31 0.52 -25.10
N GLY A 132 -7.51 0.69 -24.54
CA GLY A 132 -8.71 0.05 -25.04
C GLY A 132 -8.96 -1.37 -24.54
N LYS A 133 -8.16 -1.85 -23.61
CA LYS A 133 -8.36 -3.18 -23.01
C LYS A 133 -9.50 -3.12 -22.00
N THR A 134 -10.17 -4.24 -21.79
CA THR A 134 -11.20 -4.39 -20.76
C THR A 134 -10.60 -5.19 -19.60
N GLU A 135 -10.52 -4.58 -18.43
CA GLU A 135 -9.89 -5.21 -17.27
C GLU A 135 -10.47 -4.58 -16.01
N GLU A 136 -11.04 -5.36 -15.11
CA GLU A 136 -11.60 -4.84 -13.86
C GLU A 136 -10.51 -4.42 -12.89
N ALA A 137 -9.41 -5.17 -12.85
CA ALA A 137 -8.27 -4.89 -12.00
C ALA A 137 -7.05 -5.57 -12.60
N HIS A 138 -5.87 -4.98 -12.39
CA HIS A 138 -4.62 -5.63 -12.79
C HIS A 138 -4.02 -6.29 -11.57
N ILE A 139 -3.65 -7.56 -11.69
CA ILE A 139 -3.14 -8.35 -10.57
C ILE A 139 -1.66 -8.64 -10.80
N LEU A 140 -0.85 -8.30 -9.81
CA LEU A 140 0.58 -8.62 -9.81
C LEU A 140 0.85 -9.56 -8.63
N ASN A 141 1.59 -10.62 -8.90
CA ASN A 141 2.03 -11.52 -7.84
C ASN A 141 3.30 -10.95 -7.20
N MET A 142 3.42 -11.09 -5.89
CA MET A 142 4.64 -10.69 -5.21
C MET A 142 5.78 -11.59 -5.66
N LYS A 143 6.90 -10.98 -5.98
CA LYS A 143 8.10 -11.72 -6.40
C LYS A 143 8.67 -12.54 -5.25
N GLU A 144 8.55 -12.00 -4.04
CA GLU A 144 9.05 -12.63 -2.83
C GLU A 144 8.03 -12.49 -1.72
N SER A 145 7.79 -13.56 -1.00
CA SER A 145 7.12 -13.51 0.29
C SER A 145 8.19 -13.75 1.35
N CYS A 146 7.85 -13.60 2.61
CA CYS A 146 8.78 -13.93 3.70
C CYS A 146 9.26 -15.37 3.59
N GLU A 147 8.36 -16.30 3.26
CA GLU A 147 8.68 -17.72 3.13
C GLU A 147 9.52 -18.01 1.88
N THR A 148 9.16 -17.41 0.75
CA THR A 148 9.89 -17.57 -0.51
C THR A 148 11.31 -17.03 -0.38
N LYS A 149 11.45 -15.90 0.30
CA LYS A 149 12.76 -15.27 0.51
C LYS A 149 13.69 -16.15 1.34
N GLU A 150 13.17 -16.81 2.36
CA GLU A 150 13.95 -17.75 3.16
C GLU A 150 14.43 -18.93 2.33
N GLN A 151 13.59 -19.44 1.43
CA GLN A 151 13.94 -20.54 0.54
C GLN A 151 15.03 -20.17 -0.47
N GLU A 152 14.99 -18.95 -0.97
CA GLU A 152 15.98 -18.47 -1.93
C GLU A 152 17.37 -18.27 -1.32
N ASN A 153 17.47 -18.05 -0.02
CA ASN A 153 18.72 -17.87 0.68
C ASN A 153 19.38 -19.19 1.09
N GLU A 154 18.76 -20.28 0.79
CA GLU A 154 19.32 -21.60 0.97
C GLU A 154 20.06 -22.04 -0.30
#